data_a6a413ce4673252ab344d1425d790edd
#
_entry.id   a6a413ce4673252ab344d1425d790edd
#
_cell.length_a   1.000
_cell.length_b   1.000
_cell.length_c   1.000
_cell.angle_alpha   90.00
_cell.angle_beta   90.00
_cell.angle_gamma   90.00
#
_symmetry.space_group_name_H-M   'P 1'
#
loop_
_entity.id
_entity.type
_entity.pdbx_description
1 polymer ?
#
loop_
_entity_poly.entity_id
_entity_poly.type
_entity_poly.pdbx_seq_one_letter_code
_entity_poly.pdbx_strand_id
1 'polypeptide(L)'
;GRISQFGTVKVTQFMQVQNYSHVMHIVSQVEGQKKGEYHPLDLVASFLPAGTLSGAPKIRAMEIIDELESIRRGLYGGATGYIDFSGDMDFCITIRTMIKKQDKVYLQAGAGIVADSVPESEYNECCNKVMALAKTLIEEENL
;
A
#
# COMPACT_ATOMS: atom_id res chain seq x y z
N GLY A 1 0.14 18.17 0.01
CA GLY A 1 0.36 19.60 0.32
C GLY A 1 1.83 20.02 0.32
N ARG A 2 2.79 19.15 0.68
CA ARG A 2 4.22 19.52 0.75
C ARG A 2 4.80 19.88 -0.61
N ILE A 3 4.44 19.13 -1.64
CA ILE A 3 5.02 19.20 -3.00
C ILE A 3 4.14 19.92 -4.00
N SER A 4 2.88 20.24 -3.63
CA SER A 4 1.94 20.94 -4.50
C SER A 4 2.06 22.46 -4.34
N GLN A 5 1.79 23.16 -5.42
CA GLN A 5 1.64 24.63 -5.39
C GLN A 5 0.49 24.99 -4.46
N PHE A 6 0.68 26.05 -3.70
CA PHE A 6 -0.33 26.52 -2.75
C PHE A 6 -1.65 26.85 -3.47
N GLY A 7 -2.78 26.43 -2.89
CA GLY A 7 -4.11 26.65 -3.43
C GLY A 7 -4.54 25.75 -4.59
N THR A 8 -3.66 24.85 -5.08
CA THR A 8 -4.00 23.96 -6.19
C THR A 8 -4.55 22.59 -5.77
N VAL A 9 -4.43 22.26 -4.48
CA VAL A 9 -4.88 20.95 -3.97
C VAL A 9 -6.41 20.93 -3.90
N LYS A 10 -7.01 19.94 -4.56
CA LYS A 10 -8.46 19.73 -4.62
C LYS A 10 -8.79 18.27 -4.38
N VAL A 11 -9.88 18.03 -3.68
CA VAL A 11 -10.48 16.69 -3.56
C VAL A 11 -11.52 16.57 -4.67
N THR A 12 -11.23 15.79 -5.69
CA THR A 12 -12.08 15.60 -6.86
C THR A 12 -13.12 14.49 -6.67
N GLN A 13 -12.76 13.49 -5.82
CA GLN A 13 -13.71 12.48 -5.35
C GLN A 13 -13.51 12.31 -3.84
N PHE A 14 -14.60 12.27 -3.09
CA PHE A 14 -14.55 12.15 -1.64
C PHE A 14 -15.36 10.95 -1.15
N MET A 15 -14.69 10.03 -0.45
CA MET A 15 -15.26 8.87 0.23
C MET A 15 -16.24 8.06 -0.64
N GLN A 16 -15.88 7.81 -1.90
CA GLN A 16 -16.70 6.99 -2.80
C GLN A 16 -16.43 5.51 -2.55
N VAL A 17 -17.50 4.71 -2.44
CA VAL A 17 -17.39 3.27 -2.35
C VAL A 17 -17.08 2.71 -3.73
N GLN A 18 -15.96 2.03 -3.87
CA GLN A 18 -15.57 1.29 -5.08
C GLN A 18 -15.63 -0.20 -4.80
N ASN A 19 -16.37 -0.91 -5.65
CA ASN A 19 -16.51 -2.35 -5.58
C ASN A 19 -15.49 -3.02 -6.50
N TYR A 20 -14.66 -3.87 -5.92
CA TYR A 20 -13.76 -4.76 -6.65
C TYR A 20 -14.27 -6.21 -6.51
N SER A 21 -13.74 -7.12 -7.30
CA SER A 21 -14.21 -8.51 -7.34
C SER A 21 -14.30 -9.22 -5.98
N HIS A 22 -13.45 -8.87 -5.03
CA HIS A 22 -13.36 -9.55 -3.73
C HIS A 22 -13.38 -8.61 -2.52
N VAL A 23 -13.37 -7.30 -2.73
CA VAL A 23 -13.30 -6.31 -1.65
C VAL A 23 -13.99 -5.01 -2.05
N MET A 24 -14.50 -4.29 -1.06
CA MET A 24 -14.98 -2.92 -1.20
C MET A 24 -14.00 -1.97 -0.54
N HIS A 25 -13.74 -0.83 -1.16
CA HIS A 25 -12.92 0.22 -0.59
C HIS A 25 -13.62 1.57 -0.63
N ILE A 26 -13.38 2.39 0.38
CA ILE A 26 -13.72 3.79 0.36
C ILE A 26 -12.52 4.54 -0.21
N VAL A 27 -12.72 5.21 -1.34
CA VAL A 27 -11.68 5.89 -2.10
C VAL A 27 -11.93 7.39 -2.14
N SER A 28 -10.87 8.16 -2.00
CA SER A 28 -10.87 9.60 -2.25
C SER A 28 -9.77 9.94 -3.26
N GLN A 29 -10.07 10.80 -4.20
CA GLN A 29 -9.11 11.31 -5.17
C GLN A 29 -8.72 12.74 -4.83
N VAL A 30 -7.42 12.98 -4.75
CA VAL A 30 -6.83 14.28 -4.46
C VAL A 30 -5.89 14.66 -5.59
N GLU A 31 -6.07 15.84 -6.14
CA GLU A 31 -5.25 16.37 -7.23
C GLU A 31 -4.55 17.66 -6.81
N GLY A 32 -3.42 17.95 -7.43
CA GLY A 32 -2.68 19.18 -7.19
C GLY A 32 -1.59 19.39 -8.23
N GLN A 33 -1.21 20.65 -8.46
CA GLN A 33 -0.10 20.98 -9.35
C GLN A 33 1.22 20.86 -8.59
N LYS A 34 2.13 20.06 -9.13
CA LYS A 34 3.48 19.87 -8.58
C LYS A 34 4.27 21.19 -8.69
N LYS A 35 5.02 21.55 -7.66
CA LYS A 35 6.03 22.61 -7.75
C LYS A 35 7.17 22.17 -8.68
N GLY A 36 7.68 23.08 -9.49
CA GLY A 36 8.68 22.80 -10.51
C GLY A 36 10.01 22.27 -9.96
N GLU A 37 10.35 22.65 -8.74
CA GLU A 37 11.61 22.29 -8.06
C GLU A 37 11.74 20.81 -7.67
N TYR A 38 10.63 20.05 -7.61
CA TYR A 38 10.64 18.66 -7.19
C TYR A 38 10.82 17.70 -8.37
N HIS A 39 11.74 16.77 -8.19
CA HIS A 39 11.89 15.64 -9.11
C HIS A 39 10.69 14.65 -8.96
N PRO A 40 10.31 13.90 -9.99
CA PRO A 40 9.25 12.87 -9.88
C PRO A 40 9.44 11.92 -8.69
N LEU A 41 10.65 11.46 -8.40
CA LEU A 41 10.94 10.61 -7.25
C LEU A 41 10.69 11.27 -5.89
N ASP A 42 10.77 12.60 -5.80
CA ASP A 42 10.43 13.32 -4.56
C ASP A 42 8.93 13.18 -4.23
N LEU A 43 8.09 13.06 -5.28
CA LEU A 43 6.67 12.76 -5.07
C LEU A 43 6.50 11.41 -4.40
N VAL A 44 7.13 10.36 -4.95
CA VAL A 44 7.06 9.00 -4.37
C VAL A 44 7.56 9.02 -2.93
N ALA A 45 8.72 9.64 -2.67
CA ALA A 45 9.28 9.77 -1.33
C ALA A 45 8.35 10.54 -0.37
N SER A 46 7.56 11.49 -0.86
CA SER A 46 6.63 12.27 0.00
C SER A 46 5.43 11.46 0.51
N PHE A 47 5.07 10.36 -0.15
CA PHE A 47 3.96 9.48 0.22
C PHE A 47 4.40 8.31 1.11
N LEU A 48 5.66 7.91 1.02
CA LEU A 48 6.19 6.76 1.73
C LEU A 48 6.75 7.14 3.11
N PRO A 49 6.65 6.21 4.08
CA PRO A 49 5.80 5.01 4.09
C PRO A 49 4.31 5.34 4.06
N ALA A 50 3.53 4.55 3.31
CA ALA A 50 2.09 4.78 3.19
C ALA A 50 1.38 4.61 4.54
N GLY A 51 0.49 5.55 4.88
CA GLY A 51 -0.22 5.56 6.17
C GLY A 51 -1.02 4.29 6.45
N THR A 52 -1.62 3.70 5.43
CA THR A 52 -2.35 2.43 5.54
C THR A 52 -1.48 1.24 5.94
N LEU A 53 -0.17 1.31 5.71
CA LEU A 53 0.80 0.25 6.04
C LEU A 53 1.64 0.58 7.27
N SER A 54 1.67 1.83 7.70
CA SER A 54 2.41 2.28 8.88
C SER A 54 1.51 2.57 10.07
N GLY A 55 0.39 3.24 9.86
CA GLY A 55 -0.53 3.63 10.92
C GLY A 55 -0.42 5.10 11.32
N ALA A 56 -1.19 5.49 12.35
CA ALA A 56 -1.24 6.86 12.86
C ALA A 56 -1.25 6.87 14.42
N PRO A 57 -0.47 7.74 15.08
CA PRO A 57 0.53 8.67 14.52
C PRO A 57 1.70 7.90 13.87
N LYS A 58 2.12 8.33 12.67
CA LYS A 58 3.02 7.55 11.80
C LYS A 58 4.32 7.12 12.48
N ILE A 59 5.02 8.03 13.14
CA ILE A 59 6.33 7.74 13.74
C ILE A 59 6.18 6.68 14.84
N ARG A 60 5.24 6.86 15.78
CA ARG A 60 5.04 5.88 16.86
C ARG A 60 4.57 4.53 16.35
N ALA A 61 3.70 4.52 15.33
CA ALA A 61 3.26 3.27 14.70
C ALA A 61 4.43 2.51 14.06
N MET A 62 5.34 3.22 13.40
CA MET A 62 6.54 2.61 12.81
C MET A 62 7.51 2.07 13.86
N GLU A 63 7.69 2.77 14.98
CA GLU A 63 8.48 2.28 16.12
C GLU A 63 7.90 0.97 16.68
N ILE A 64 6.58 0.91 16.87
CA ILE A 64 5.90 -0.29 17.34
C ILE A 64 6.06 -1.45 16.35
N ILE A 65 5.96 -1.18 15.05
CA ILE A 65 6.19 -2.18 14.01
C ILE A 65 7.62 -2.74 14.10
N ASP A 66 8.61 -1.87 14.27
CA ASP A 66 10.03 -2.27 14.39
C ASP A 66 10.28 -3.07 15.68
N GLU A 67 9.59 -2.72 16.76
CA GLU A 67 9.65 -3.45 18.04
C GLU A 67 9.05 -4.86 17.97
N LEU A 68 7.95 -5.04 17.21
CA LEU A 68 7.14 -6.26 17.23
C LEU A 68 7.39 -7.20 16.04
N GLU A 69 7.73 -6.68 14.86
CA GLU A 69 7.99 -7.51 13.69
C GLU A 69 9.43 -8.04 13.70
N SER A 70 9.59 -9.34 13.80
CA SER A 70 10.91 -10.01 13.78
C SER A 70 11.51 -10.11 12.39
N ILE A 71 10.73 -9.87 11.33
CA ILE A 71 11.13 -10.00 9.92
C ILE A 71 10.94 -8.67 9.20
N ARG A 72 11.95 -8.25 8.46
CA ARG A 72 11.86 -7.06 7.64
C ARG A 72 10.86 -7.25 6.50
N ARG A 73 10.04 -6.25 6.25
CA ARG A 73 8.99 -6.27 5.24
C ARG A 73 9.50 -6.35 3.80
N GLY A 74 10.74 -5.92 3.55
CA GLY A 74 11.32 -5.92 2.21
C GLY A 74 10.53 -5.02 1.25
N LEU A 75 9.99 -5.61 0.18
CA LEU A 75 9.18 -4.89 -0.80
C LEU A 75 7.75 -4.60 -0.30
N TYR A 76 7.25 -5.37 0.66
CA TYR A 76 5.89 -5.21 1.18
C TYR A 76 5.72 -3.84 1.84
N GLY A 77 4.68 -3.13 1.45
CA GLY A 77 4.38 -1.78 1.96
C GLY A 77 5.23 -0.66 1.38
N GLY A 78 6.15 -0.97 0.46
CA GLY A 78 6.86 0.00 -0.35
C GLY A 78 6.01 0.53 -1.51
N ALA A 79 6.65 1.01 -2.57
CA ALA A 79 6.01 1.44 -3.79
C ALA A 79 6.52 0.66 -5.00
N THR A 80 5.61 0.28 -5.88
CA THR A 80 5.91 -0.33 -7.17
C THR A 80 5.24 0.48 -8.25
N GLY A 81 5.96 0.75 -9.33
CA GLY A 81 5.42 1.56 -10.43
C GLY A 81 6.44 1.78 -11.52
N TYR A 82 6.14 2.72 -12.38
CA TYR A 82 7.02 3.12 -13.48
C TYR A 82 7.11 4.63 -13.61
N ILE A 83 8.18 5.06 -14.23
CA ILE A 83 8.39 6.43 -14.71
C ILE A 83 8.78 6.28 -16.17
N ASP A 84 8.07 6.93 -17.05
CA ASP A 84 8.40 6.92 -18.47
C ASP A 84 9.39 8.03 -18.84
N PHE A 85 9.79 8.06 -20.13
CA PHE A 85 10.76 9.01 -20.63
C PHE A 85 10.20 10.44 -20.77
N SER A 86 8.88 10.64 -20.76
CA SER A 86 8.24 11.96 -20.69
C SER A 86 8.18 12.52 -19.28
N GLY A 87 8.44 11.66 -18.28
CA GLY A 87 8.38 12.01 -16.86
C GLY A 87 7.04 11.73 -16.20
N ASP A 88 6.11 11.14 -16.95
CA ASP A 88 4.87 10.63 -16.38
C ASP A 88 5.16 9.39 -15.54
N MET A 89 4.40 9.19 -14.47
CA MET A 89 4.63 8.09 -13.55
C MET A 89 3.33 7.60 -12.95
N ASP A 90 3.32 6.30 -12.64
CA ASP A 90 2.25 5.66 -11.90
C ASP A 90 2.84 4.71 -10.88
N PHE A 91 2.39 4.82 -9.63
CA PHE A 91 2.87 4.04 -8.49
C PHE A 91 1.71 3.57 -7.63
N CYS A 92 1.81 2.34 -7.17
CA CYS A 92 0.93 1.79 -6.15
C CYS A 92 1.73 1.35 -4.92
N ILE A 93 1.01 1.16 -3.80
CA ILE A 93 1.59 0.51 -2.63
C ILE A 93 1.81 -0.97 -2.97
N THR A 94 3.00 -1.50 -2.64
CA THR A 94 3.31 -2.93 -2.85
C THR A 94 2.58 -3.79 -1.81
N ILE A 95 1.32 -4.08 -2.09
CA ILE A 95 0.45 -4.99 -1.34
C ILE A 95 -0.21 -5.97 -2.31
N ARG A 96 -0.75 -7.06 -1.79
CA ARG A 96 -1.40 -8.10 -2.62
C ARG A 96 -0.51 -8.55 -3.79
N THR A 97 0.76 -8.69 -3.48
CA THR A 97 1.83 -8.98 -4.45
C THR A 97 2.53 -10.27 -4.05
N MET A 98 2.80 -11.09 -5.04
CA MET A 98 3.65 -12.27 -4.90
C MET A 98 5.07 -11.94 -5.38
N ILE A 99 6.06 -12.37 -4.64
CA ILE A 99 7.47 -12.20 -5.01
C ILE A 99 8.06 -13.57 -5.24
N LYS A 100 8.41 -13.88 -6.49
CA LYS A 100 9.15 -15.10 -6.82
C LYS A 100 10.65 -14.81 -6.79
N LYS A 101 11.38 -15.58 -6.02
CA LYS A 101 12.84 -15.55 -5.97
C LYS A 101 13.36 -16.96 -5.99
N GLN A 102 14.05 -17.32 -7.07
CA GLN A 102 14.44 -18.71 -7.34
C GLN A 102 13.20 -19.64 -7.34
N ASP A 103 13.22 -20.71 -6.57
CA ASP A 103 12.14 -21.70 -6.47
C ASP A 103 11.14 -21.39 -5.32
N LYS A 104 11.20 -20.19 -4.75
CA LYS A 104 10.33 -19.80 -3.63
C LYS A 104 9.44 -18.63 -4.01
N VAL A 105 8.19 -18.69 -3.55
CA VAL A 105 7.23 -17.61 -3.63
C VAL A 105 7.00 -17.06 -2.22
N TYR A 106 7.08 -15.75 -2.10
CA TYR A 106 6.86 -15.02 -0.86
C TYR A 106 5.55 -14.26 -0.95
N LEU A 107 4.71 -14.46 0.04
CA LEU A 107 3.43 -13.78 0.23
C LEU A 107 3.46 -13.06 1.57
N GLN A 108 3.01 -11.82 1.60
CA GLN A 108 2.92 -11.05 2.84
C GLN A 108 1.61 -10.27 2.87
N ALA A 109 0.96 -10.27 4.02
CA ALA A 109 -0.22 -9.48 4.29
C ALA A 109 -0.16 -8.89 5.70
N GLY A 110 -0.98 -7.88 5.95
CA GLY A 110 -1.14 -7.24 7.24
C GLY A 110 -2.54 -6.68 7.40
N ALA A 111 -2.92 -6.41 8.62
CA ALA A 111 -4.16 -5.73 8.98
C ALA A 111 -3.86 -4.41 9.70
N GLY A 112 -4.75 -3.44 9.57
CA GLY A 112 -4.67 -2.18 10.33
C GLY A 112 -5.23 -2.40 11.73
N ILE A 113 -4.46 -2.11 12.75
CA ILE A 113 -4.85 -2.29 14.14
C ILE A 113 -5.37 -0.98 14.71
N VAL A 114 -6.55 -1.03 15.30
CA VAL A 114 -7.22 0.09 15.99
C VAL A 114 -7.63 -0.33 17.40
N ALA A 115 -8.12 0.61 18.20
CA ALA A 115 -8.50 0.34 19.60
C ALA A 115 -9.56 -0.76 19.75
N ASP A 116 -10.47 -0.87 18.80
CA ASP A 116 -11.56 -1.86 18.81
C ASP A 116 -11.20 -3.16 18.08
N SER A 117 -9.97 -3.31 17.59
CA SER A 117 -9.52 -4.51 16.90
C SER A 117 -9.52 -5.72 17.84
N VAL A 118 -10.08 -6.83 17.33
CA VAL A 118 -10.02 -8.13 17.99
C VAL A 118 -8.89 -8.96 17.37
N PRO A 119 -7.84 -9.35 18.12
CA PRO A 119 -6.63 -9.97 17.57
C PRO A 119 -6.89 -11.16 16.64
N GLU A 120 -7.81 -12.05 17.00
CA GLU A 120 -8.16 -13.21 16.17
C GLU A 120 -8.82 -12.80 14.85
N SER A 121 -9.66 -11.77 14.86
CA SER A 121 -10.30 -11.26 13.65
C SER A 121 -9.27 -10.66 12.70
N GLU A 122 -8.33 -9.86 13.21
CA GLU A 122 -7.24 -9.25 12.43
C GLU A 122 -6.29 -10.31 11.86
N TYR A 123 -5.98 -11.33 12.64
CA TYR A 123 -5.18 -12.47 12.15
C TYR A 123 -5.90 -13.22 11.02
N ASN A 124 -7.18 -13.51 11.18
CA ASN A 124 -7.98 -14.16 10.13
C ASN A 124 -8.07 -13.30 8.87
N GLU A 125 -8.16 -11.97 9.00
CA GLU A 125 -8.11 -11.05 7.87
C GLU A 125 -6.77 -11.17 7.11
N CYS A 126 -5.65 -11.21 7.83
CA CYS A 126 -4.34 -11.42 7.23
C CYS A 126 -4.28 -12.76 6.48
N CYS A 127 -4.75 -13.84 7.09
CA CYS A 127 -4.81 -15.16 6.46
C CYS A 127 -5.66 -15.15 5.19
N ASN A 128 -6.83 -14.55 5.23
CA ASN A 128 -7.72 -14.44 4.06
C ASN A 128 -7.08 -13.65 2.91
N LYS A 129 -6.36 -12.56 3.23
CA LYS A 129 -5.61 -11.78 2.23
C LYS A 129 -4.49 -12.59 1.56
N VAL A 130 -3.77 -13.42 2.33
CA VAL A 130 -2.73 -14.31 1.78
C VAL A 130 -3.36 -15.43 0.96
N MET A 131 -4.44 -16.05 1.45
CA MET A 131 -5.12 -17.14 0.76
C MET A 131 -5.71 -16.72 -0.58
N ALA A 132 -6.18 -15.50 -0.72
CA ALA A 132 -6.66 -14.97 -1.99
C ALA A 132 -5.56 -14.98 -3.07
N LEU A 133 -4.31 -14.71 -2.68
CA LEU A 133 -3.16 -14.80 -3.57
C LEU A 133 -2.68 -16.25 -3.78
N ALA A 134 -2.66 -17.06 -2.73
CA ALA A 134 -2.17 -18.43 -2.80
C ALA A 134 -3.04 -19.32 -3.71
N LYS A 135 -4.35 -19.07 -3.77
CA LYS A 135 -5.26 -19.80 -4.67
C LYS A 135 -4.85 -19.71 -6.13
N THR A 136 -4.35 -18.57 -6.59
CA THR A 136 -3.92 -18.40 -7.99
C THR A 136 -2.73 -19.31 -8.34
N LEU A 137 -1.88 -19.66 -7.37
CA LEU A 137 -0.78 -20.59 -7.58
C LEU A 137 -1.26 -22.04 -7.65
N ILE A 138 -2.27 -22.40 -6.86
CA ILE A 138 -2.80 -23.77 -6.77
C ILE A 138 -3.64 -24.11 -8.02
N GLU A 139 -4.34 -23.11 -8.57
CA GLU A 139 -5.17 -23.32 -9.77
C GLU A 139 -4.31 -23.54 -11.03
N GLU A 140 -3.11 -22.95 -11.10
CA GLU A 140 -2.18 -23.20 -12.23
C GLU A 140 -1.52 -24.59 -12.21
N GLU A 141 -1.36 -25.22 -11.05
CA GLU A 141 -0.82 -26.59 -10.98
C GLU A 141 -1.82 -27.67 -11.46
N ASN A 142 -3.09 -27.31 -11.67
CA ASN A 142 -4.14 -28.23 -12.11
C ASN A 142 -4.56 -28.03 -13.59
N LEU A 143 -3.80 -27.22 -14.36
CA LEU A 143 -3.94 -27.03 -15.80
C LEU A 143 -2.79 -27.73 -16.55
#